data_44892d1979345de404f40f6c6d7f9239
#
_entry.id   44892d1979345de404f40f6c6d7f9239
#
_cell.length_a   1.000
_cell.length_b   1.000
_cell.length_c   1.000
_cell.angle_alpha   90.00
_cell.angle_beta   90.00
_cell.angle_gamma   90.00
#
_symmetry.space_group_name_H-M   'P 1'
#
loop_
_entity.id
_entity.type
_entity.pdbx_description
1 polymer ?
#
loop_
_entity_poly.entity_id
_entity_poly.type
_entity_poly.pdbx_seq_one_letter_code
_entity_poly.pdbx_strand_id
1 'polypeptide(L)'
;MIEPVELTYELHLLPRGRIAFQRWRYELWHGPQLLAAGWRLSAQHAQRALRAQAIRYAHRLHGLYVLHPDPVPPPQEAPWGGRRVAVESGDLRVTLTPRALLDVAA
;
A
#
# COMPACT_ATOMS: atom_id res chain seq x y z
N MET A 1 -16.58 -2.55 17.01
CA MET A 1 -15.82 -3.14 15.90
C MET A 1 -15.63 -2.09 14.83
N ILE A 2 -14.39 -1.88 14.41
CA ILE A 2 -14.07 -0.88 13.36
C ILE A 2 -14.28 -1.55 12.01
N GLU A 3 -15.02 -0.89 11.11
CA GLU A 3 -15.23 -1.42 9.77
C GLU A 3 -13.92 -1.48 9.00
N PRO A 4 -13.69 -2.54 8.21
CA PRO A 4 -12.52 -2.62 7.35
C PRO A 4 -12.50 -1.47 6.33
N VAL A 5 -11.32 -0.95 6.07
CA VAL A 5 -11.13 0.10 5.06
C VAL A 5 -10.64 -0.57 3.78
N GLU A 6 -11.28 -0.24 2.66
CA GLU A 6 -10.91 -0.77 1.36
C GLU A 6 -10.21 0.30 0.53
N LEU A 7 -8.96 0.03 0.18
CA LEU A 7 -8.14 0.91 -0.63
C LEU A 7 -7.64 0.16 -1.86
N THR A 8 -7.15 0.90 -2.83
CA THR A 8 -6.53 0.30 -4.02
C THR A 8 -5.09 0.78 -4.13
N TYR A 9 -4.26 -0.03 -4.79
CA TYR A 9 -2.84 0.30 -4.94
C TYR A 9 -2.33 -0.04 -6.34
N GLU A 10 -1.24 0.61 -6.70
CA GLU A 10 -0.42 0.22 -7.85
C GLU A 10 1.01 0.05 -7.37
N LEU A 11 1.67 -0.97 -7.92
CA LEU A 11 3.06 -1.26 -7.62
C LEU A 11 3.69 -1.82 -8.89
N HIS A 12 4.62 -1.09 -9.47
CA HIS A 12 5.24 -1.51 -10.72
C HIS A 12 6.67 -1.01 -10.84
N LEU A 13 7.45 -1.74 -11.61
CA LEU A 13 8.83 -1.40 -11.92
C LEU A 13 8.85 -0.30 -12.97
N LEU A 14 9.56 0.80 -12.68
CA LEU A 14 9.73 1.87 -13.64
C LEU A 14 10.82 1.52 -14.67
N PRO A 15 10.70 2.03 -15.91
CA PRO A 15 11.78 1.88 -16.87
C PRO A 15 13.09 2.49 -16.34
N ARG A 16 14.21 1.80 -16.57
CA ARG A 16 15.50 2.26 -16.06
C ARG A 16 15.95 3.60 -16.67
N GLY A 17 15.72 3.79 -17.97
CA GLY A 17 16.21 4.97 -18.65
C GLY A 17 17.74 5.10 -18.51
N ARG A 18 18.21 6.28 -18.08
CA ARG A 18 19.64 6.54 -17.84
C ARG A 18 20.07 6.24 -16.41
N ILE A 19 19.13 5.78 -15.55
CA ILE A 19 19.40 5.52 -14.15
C ILE A 19 19.92 4.10 -13.98
N ALA A 20 21.00 3.94 -13.21
CA ALA A 20 21.66 2.65 -13.05
C ALA A 20 20.96 1.67 -12.10
N PHE A 21 19.98 2.12 -11.32
CA PHE A 21 19.32 1.31 -10.32
C PHE A 21 17.82 1.15 -10.63
N GLN A 22 17.23 0.07 -10.11
CA GLN A 22 15.80 -0.17 -10.24
C GLN A 22 15.00 0.76 -9.34
N ARG A 23 13.86 1.22 -9.82
CA ARG A 23 12.91 2.01 -9.06
C ARG A 23 11.55 1.37 -9.15
N TRP A 24 10.96 1.12 -7.99
CA TRP A 24 9.62 0.56 -7.87
C TRP A 24 8.67 1.68 -7.44
N ARG A 25 7.76 2.04 -8.33
CA ARG A 25 6.77 3.08 -8.03
C ARG A 25 5.57 2.46 -7.34
N TYR A 26 5.10 3.13 -6.31
CA TYR A 26 3.87 2.76 -5.63
C TYR A 26 2.90 3.92 -5.63
N GLU A 27 1.59 3.58 -5.64
CA GLU A 27 0.50 4.53 -5.51
C GLU A 27 -0.56 3.92 -4.61
N LEU A 28 -1.12 4.74 -3.73
CA LEU A 28 -2.20 4.35 -2.84
C LEU A 28 -3.41 5.22 -3.14
N TRP A 29 -4.56 4.60 -3.34
CA TRP A 29 -5.78 5.28 -3.75
C TRP A 29 -6.95 4.91 -2.85
N HIS A 30 -7.86 5.88 -2.65
CA HIS A 30 -9.18 5.64 -2.07
C HIS A 30 -10.22 6.08 -3.10
N GLY A 31 -10.81 5.11 -3.81
CA GLY A 31 -11.65 5.42 -4.96
C GLY A 31 -10.86 6.22 -6.00
N PRO A 32 -11.37 7.37 -6.45
CA PRO A 32 -10.66 8.20 -7.42
C PRO A 32 -9.58 9.10 -6.82
N GLN A 33 -9.42 9.11 -5.50
CA GLN A 33 -8.49 10.01 -4.83
C GLN A 33 -7.14 9.36 -4.61
N LEU A 34 -6.08 9.96 -5.12
CA LEU A 34 -4.70 9.54 -4.85
C LEU A 34 -4.31 10.02 -3.44
N LEU A 35 -3.94 9.08 -2.58
CA LEU A 35 -3.57 9.36 -1.20
C LEU A 35 -2.07 9.53 -1.02
N ALA A 36 -1.28 8.70 -1.70
CA ALA A 36 0.17 8.71 -1.58
C ALA A 36 0.78 8.11 -2.83
N ALA A 37 1.98 8.56 -3.17
CA ALA A 37 2.75 8.02 -4.29
C ALA A 37 4.23 8.24 -4.02
N GLY A 38 5.06 7.39 -4.58
CA GLY A 38 6.50 7.50 -4.44
C GLY A 38 7.20 6.34 -5.12
N TRP A 39 8.49 6.19 -4.85
CA TRP A 39 9.23 5.06 -5.37
C TRP A 39 10.27 4.59 -4.34
N ARG A 40 10.69 3.34 -4.49
CA ARG A 40 11.72 2.73 -3.65
C ARG A 40 12.62 1.88 -4.53
N LEU A 41 13.76 1.48 -3.99
CA LEU A 41 14.76 0.72 -4.74
C LEU A 41 14.37 -0.76 -4.92
N SER A 42 13.42 -1.26 -4.16
CA SER A 42 12.95 -2.63 -4.28
C SER A 42 11.44 -2.70 -4.10
N ALA A 43 10.83 -3.75 -4.66
CA ALA A 43 9.41 -4.01 -4.47
C ALA A 43 9.06 -4.15 -3.00
N GLN A 44 9.91 -4.82 -2.21
CA GLN A 44 9.68 -5.01 -0.80
C GLN A 44 9.63 -3.70 -0.03
N HIS A 45 10.55 -2.77 -0.32
CA HIS A 45 10.55 -1.45 0.31
C HIS A 45 9.32 -0.64 -0.11
N ALA A 46 8.90 -0.75 -1.37
CA ALA A 46 7.68 -0.09 -1.83
C ALA A 46 6.43 -0.67 -1.14
N GLN A 47 6.39 -1.97 -0.94
CA GLN A 47 5.29 -2.62 -0.21
C GLN A 47 5.23 -2.14 1.25
N ARG A 48 6.37 -1.96 1.89
CA ARG A 48 6.43 -1.41 3.25
C ARG A 48 5.89 0.02 3.30
N ALA A 49 6.24 0.83 2.31
CA ALA A 49 5.73 2.20 2.22
C ALA A 49 4.22 2.21 2.04
N LEU A 50 3.68 1.36 1.16
CA LEU A 50 2.24 1.22 0.96
C LEU A 50 1.53 0.81 2.25
N ARG A 51 2.08 -0.19 2.96
CA ARG A 51 1.54 -0.67 4.22
C ARG A 51 1.45 0.47 5.25
N ALA A 52 2.54 1.21 5.42
CA ALA A 52 2.60 2.29 6.39
C ALA A 52 1.60 3.41 6.04
N GLN A 53 1.53 3.81 4.78
CA GLN A 53 0.62 4.86 4.35
C GLN A 53 -0.84 4.42 4.48
N ALA A 54 -1.15 3.18 4.15
CA ALA A 54 -2.50 2.65 4.26
C ALA A 54 -2.99 2.66 5.72
N ILE A 55 -2.15 2.22 6.65
CA ILE A 55 -2.49 2.19 8.07
C ILE A 55 -2.67 3.62 8.60
N ARG A 56 -1.79 4.54 8.25
CA ARG A 56 -1.91 5.94 8.68
C ARG A 56 -3.20 6.57 8.19
N TYR A 57 -3.53 6.34 6.92
CA TYR A 57 -4.76 6.86 6.34
C TYR A 57 -5.99 6.29 7.04
N ALA A 58 -6.00 4.99 7.27
CA ALA A 58 -7.12 4.31 7.92
C ALA A 58 -7.31 4.82 9.35
N HIS A 59 -6.24 5.05 10.10
CA HIS A 59 -6.33 5.65 11.43
C HIS A 59 -6.96 7.04 11.37
N ARG A 60 -6.52 7.88 10.44
CA ARG A 60 -7.09 9.22 10.28
C ARG A 60 -8.56 9.18 9.90
N LEU A 61 -8.92 8.24 9.02
CA LEU A 61 -10.30 8.08 8.58
C LEU A 61 -11.24 7.75 9.73
N HIS A 62 -10.77 6.99 10.71
CA HIS A 62 -11.54 6.63 11.90
C HIS A 62 -11.34 7.60 13.06
N GLY A 63 -10.65 8.71 12.85
CA GLY A 63 -10.41 9.69 13.90
C GLY A 63 -9.45 9.22 14.98
N LEU A 64 -8.63 8.23 14.69
CA LEU A 64 -7.67 7.69 15.65
C LEU A 64 -6.33 8.42 15.54
N TYR A 65 -5.72 8.69 16.70
CA TYR A 65 -4.36 9.23 16.71
C TYR A 65 -3.34 8.14 16.45
N VAL A 66 -2.45 8.40 15.53
CA VAL A 66 -1.38 7.46 15.23
C VAL A 66 -0.22 7.72 16.19
N LEU A 67 -0.33 7.15 17.37
CA LEU A 67 0.76 7.15 18.35
C LEU A 67 1.61 5.89 18.23
N HIS A 68 1.28 5.03 17.27
CA HIS A 68 1.96 3.75 17.10
C HIS A 68 3.04 3.85 16.07
N PRO A 69 4.15 3.14 16.27
CA PRO A 69 5.16 3.02 15.23
C PRO A 69 4.56 2.42 13.97
N ASP A 70 5.23 2.63 12.86
CA ASP A 70 4.81 2.00 11.61
C ASP A 70 4.68 0.49 11.81
N PRO A 71 3.68 -0.15 11.14
CA PRO A 71 3.52 -1.58 11.28
C PRO A 71 4.80 -2.31 10.88
N VAL A 72 5.22 -3.23 11.73
CA VAL A 72 6.41 -4.03 11.46
C VAL A 72 6.04 -5.10 10.44
N PRO A 73 6.59 -5.04 9.23
CA PRO A 73 6.31 -6.09 8.25
C PRO A 73 6.98 -7.39 8.68
N PRO A 74 6.47 -8.54 8.22
CA PRO A 74 7.16 -9.80 8.49
C PRO A 74 8.57 -9.75 7.93
N PRO A 75 9.53 -10.47 8.54
CA PRO A 75 10.93 -10.44 8.12
C PRO A 75 11.13 -10.78 6.65
N GLN A 76 10.28 -11.63 6.11
CA GLN A 76 10.31 -12.00 4.70
C GLN A 76 8.89 -11.90 4.15
N GLU A 77 8.52 -10.71 3.73
CA GLU A 77 7.23 -10.52 3.10
C GLU A 77 7.29 -10.98 1.65
N ALA A 78 6.39 -11.91 1.28
CA ALA A 78 6.28 -12.34 -0.09
C ALA A 78 5.86 -11.18 -0.99
N PRO A 79 6.29 -11.15 -2.26
CA PRO A 79 5.80 -10.13 -3.20
C PRO A 79 4.28 -10.18 -3.29
N TRP A 80 3.66 -9.01 -3.32
CA TRP A 80 2.20 -8.93 -3.42
C TRP A 80 1.70 -9.44 -4.77
N GLY A 81 2.50 -9.29 -5.82
CA GLY A 81 2.26 -9.93 -7.11
C GLY A 81 0.93 -9.60 -7.75
N GLY A 82 0.42 -8.39 -7.59
CA GLY A 82 -0.88 -8.02 -8.13
C GLY A 82 -2.05 -8.67 -7.41
N ARG A 83 -1.87 -9.11 -6.17
CA ARG A 83 -2.92 -9.76 -5.38
C ARG A 83 -3.53 -8.79 -4.39
N ARG A 84 -4.74 -9.10 -3.94
CA ARG A 84 -5.36 -8.43 -2.81
C ARG A 84 -4.62 -8.79 -1.53
N VAL A 85 -4.31 -7.78 -0.71
CA VAL A 85 -3.55 -7.94 0.52
C VAL A 85 -4.32 -7.32 1.68
N ALA A 86 -4.32 -7.98 2.83
CA ALA A 86 -4.88 -7.43 4.06
C ALA A 86 -3.75 -6.99 4.98
N VAL A 87 -3.89 -5.79 5.54
CA VAL A 87 -2.94 -5.22 6.50
C VAL A 87 -3.70 -4.93 7.77
N GLU A 88 -3.17 -5.35 8.91
CA GLU A 88 -3.82 -5.16 10.20
C GLU A 88 -2.94 -4.38 11.15
N SER A 89 -3.57 -3.54 11.97
CA SER A 89 -2.91 -2.79 13.03
C SER A 89 -3.91 -2.67 14.19
N GLY A 90 -3.71 -3.47 15.25
CA GLY A 90 -4.68 -3.57 16.33
C GLY A 90 -6.00 -4.11 15.79
N ASP A 91 -7.09 -3.40 16.07
CA ASP A 91 -8.43 -3.77 15.59
C ASP A 91 -8.73 -3.25 14.18
N LEU A 92 -7.80 -2.53 13.60
CA LEU A 92 -7.97 -1.92 12.29
C LEU A 92 -7.50 -2.86 11.20
N ARG A 93 -8.34 -3.06 10.20
CA ARG A 93 -8.02 -3.88 9.03
C ARG A 93 -8.17 -3.06 7.76
N VAL A 94 -7.15 -3.12 6.90
CA VAL A 94 -7.16 -2.45 5.60
C VAL A 94 -6.97 -3.49 4.52
N THR A 95 -7.86 -3.51 3.54
CA THR A 95 -7.72 -4.36 2.37
C THR A 95 -7.18 -3.52 1.22
N LEU A 96 -6.09 -3.98 0.63
CA LEU A 96 -5.44 -3.33 -0.50
C LEU A 96 -5.67 -4.18 -1.76
N THR A 97 -6.38 -3.63 -2.72
CA THR A 97 -6.70 -4.31 -3.98
C THR A 97 -5.93 -3.65 -5.11
N PRO A 98 -5.24 -4.42 -5.97
CA PRO A 98 -4.58 -3.83 -7.13
C PRO A 98 -5.59 -3.15 -8.05
N ARG A 99 -5.29 -1.95 -8.51
CA ARG A 99 -6.18 -1.20 -9.40
C ARG A 99 -6.43 -1.94 -10.71
N ALA A 100 -5.45 -2.67 -11.19
CA ALA A 100 -5.59 -3.45 -12.42
C ALA A 100 -6.71 -4.48 -12.35
N LEU A 101 -6.98 -5.04 -11.16
CA LEU A 101 -8.09 -5.99 -10.99
C LEU A 101 -9.46 -5.33 -11.11
N LEU A 102 -9.56 -4.06 -10.70
CA LEU A 102 -10.81 -3.32 -10.82
C LEU A 102 -11.09 -2.95 -12.27
N ASP A 103 -10.07 -2.62 -13.04
CA ASP A 103 -10.20 -2.27 -14.45
C ASP A 103 -10.71 -3.47 -15.27
N VAL A 104 -10.29 -4.67 -14.90
CA VAL A 104 -10.71 -5.90 -15.58
C VAL A 104 -12.15 -6.25 -15.25
N ALA A 105 -12.66 -5.86 -14.10
CA ALA A 105 -14.01 -6.14 -13.65
C ALA A 105 -15.05 -5.17 -14.20
N ALA A 106 -14.63 -4.13 -14.86
CA ALA A 106 -15.53 -3.10 -15.40
C ALA A 106 -16.23 -3.55 -16.70
#